data_88ecaf5424ae55bffeb06060d1396708
#
_entry.id   88ecaf5424ae55bffeb06060d1396708
#
_cell.length_a   1.000
_cell.length_b   1.000
_cell.length_c   1.000
_cell.angle_alpha   90.00
_cell.angle_beta   90.00
_cell.angle_gamma   90.00
#
_symmetry.space_group_name_H-M   'P 1'
#
loop_
_entity.id
_entity.type
_entity.pdbx_description
1 polymer ?
#
loop_
_entity_poly.entity_id
_entity_poly.type
_entity_poly.pdbx_seq_one_letter_code
_entity_poly.pdbx_strand_id
1 'polypeptide(L)'
;ESSIYNHYSSKKEILMSILKYFEEYFQGNPLDDENVRKLLEKNPEEFYHQGSEMFKQQIFEEKILKILKLIFVQMYQMDEIKEFFLHEILGGSVAFWSDVFEILIQKNVIGSDCSPNKLAEMYFGFSMFKLWEIFLKHEEFPKAEIEIMFDEVEEYHKFLLDSVRA
;
A
#
# COMPACT_ATOMS: atom_id res chain seq x y z
N GLU A 1 12.08 21.69 -23.32
CA GLU A 1 10.78 22.10 -22.74
C GLU A 1 9.61 22.04 -23.75
N SER A 2 9.80 22.34 -25.03
CA SER A 2 8.71 22.37 -26.02
C SER A 2 8.10 21.00 -26.38
N SER A 3 8.80 19.90 -26.16
CA SER A 3 8.36 18.54 -26.57
C SER A 3 7.22 17.98 -25.71
N ILE A 4 7.18 18.28 -24.41
CA ILE A 4 6.15 17.77 -23.51
C ILE A 4 4.79 18.42 -23.77
N TYR A 5 4.76 19.71 -24.06
CA TYR A 5 3.53 20.46 -24.39
C TYR A 5 2.92 20.08 -25.76
N ASN A 6 3.60 19.31 -26.57
CA ASN A 6 3.02 18.75 -27.80
C ASN A 6 2.14 17.51 -27.53
N HIS A 7 2.27 16.90 -26.36
CA HIS A 7 1.54 15.70 -25.96
C HIS A 7 0.50 15.96 -24.85
N TYR A 8 0.64 17.06 -24.11
CA TYR A 8 -0.25 17.40 -22.99
C TYR A 8 -0.66 18.87 -23.07
N SER A 9 -1.95 19.13 -22.96
CA SER A 9 -2.51 20.48 -23.07
C SER A 9 -2.34 21.32 -21.79
N SER A 10 -2.04 20.67 -20.64
CA SER A 10 -1.91 21.32 -19.33
C SER A 10 -1.08 20.52 -18.33
N LYS A 11 -0.60 21.20 -17.29
CA LYS A 11 0.05 20.54 -16.12
C LYS A 11 -0.89 19.51 -15.47
N LYS A 12 -2.19 19.80 -15.42
CA LYS A 12 -3.20 18.88 -14.88
C LYS A 12 -3.26 17.59 -15.68
N GLU A 13 -3.23 17.65 -17.01
CA GLU A 13 -3.25 16.46 -17.86
C GLU A 13 -2.00 15.59 -17.67
N ILE A 14 -0.81 16.21 -17.50
CA ILE A 14 0.42 15.49 -17.17
C ILE A 14 0.24 14.76 -15.83
N LEU A 15 -0.27 15.45 -14.83
CA LEU A 15 -0.48 14.89 -13.49
C LEU A 15 -1.45 13.71 -13.52
N MET A 16 -2.60 13.87 -14.19
CA MET A 16 -3.58 12.76 -14.33
C MET A 16 -2.98 11.55 -15.05
N SER A 17 -2.11 11.78 -16.04
CA SER A 17 -1.36 10.69 -16.70
C SER A 17 -0.39 9.98 -15.75
N ILE A 18 0.25 10.70 -14.83
CA ILE A 18 1.13 10.14 -13.80
C ILE A 18 0.31 9.31 -12.79
N LEU A 19 -0.83 9.80 -12.32
CA LEU A 19 -1.71 9.06 -11.41
C LEU A 19 -2.24 7.78 -12.06
N LYS A 20 -2.66 7.87 -13.33
CA LYS A 20 -3.10 6.71 -14.10
C LYS A 20 -1.98 5.68 -14.26
N TYR A 21 -0.76 6.11 -14.55
CA TYR A 21 0.39 5.21 -14.60
C TYR A 21 0.63 4.50 -13.24
N PHE A 22 0.51 5.23 -12.15
CA PHE A 22 0.65 4.67 -10.80
C PHE A 22 -0.44 3.63 -10.50
N GLU A 23 -1.69 3.94 -10.81
CA GLU A 23 -2.81 3.02 -10.69
C GLU A 23 -2.60 1.75 -11.52
N GLU A 24 -2.26 1.89 -12.82
CA GLU A 24 -1.98 0.76 -13.71
C GLU A 24 -0.80 -0.10 -13.23
N TYR A 25 0.20 0.51 -12.58
CA TYR A 25 1.36 -0.20 -12.05
C TYR A 25 1.02 -1.14 -10.89
N PHE A 26 0.03 -0.79 -10.06
CA PHE A 26 -0.44 -1.60 -8.93
C PHE A 26 -1.76 -2.32 -9.23
N GLN A 27 -2.15 -2.42 -10.50
CA GLN A 27 -3.38 -3.12 -10.88
C GLN A 27 -3.34 -4.61 -10.54
N GLY A 28 -4.52 -5.11 -10.16
CA GLY A 28 -4.79 -6.51 -9.87
C GLY A 28 -4.92 -6.77 -8.36
N ASN A 29 -5.83 -7.67 -8.04
CA ASN A 29 -5.98 -8.15 -6.66
C ASN A 29 -5.25 -9.50 -6.54
N PRO A 30 -4.19 -9.60 -5.72
CA PRO A 30 -3.49 -10.87 -5.52
C PRO A 30 -4.40 -12.00 -5.08
N LEU A 31 -5.50 -11.69 -4.39
CA LEU A 31 -6.49 -12.69 -3.95
C LEU A 31 -7.34 -13.27 -5.09
N ASP A 32 -7.26 -12.76 -6.32
CA ASP A 32 -7.90 -13.36 -7.49
C ASP A 32 -7.17 -14.65 -7.93
N ASP A 33 -5.88 -14.82 -7.58
CA ASP A 33 -5.13 -16.05 -7.79
C ASP A 33 -5.47 -17.08 -6.70
N GLU A 34 -5.99 -18.25 -7.12
CA GLU A 34 -6.37 -19.33 -6.21
C GLU A 34 -5.18 -19.89 -5.39
N ASN A 35 -3.96 -19.86 -5.94
CA ASN A 35 -2.77 -20.33 -5.21
C ASN A 35 -2.39 -19.33 -4.12
N VAL A 36 -2.51 -18.03 -4.38
CA VAL A 36 -2.29 -16.96 -3.39
C VAL A 36 -3.30 -17.07 -2.26
N ARG A 37 -4.59 -17.29 -2.57
CA ARG A 37 -5.61 -17.54 -1.55
C ARG A 37 -5.32 -18.78 -0.73
N LYS A 38 -4.93 -19.89 -1.34
CA LYS A 38 -4.54 -21.12 -0.64
C LYS A 38 -3.31 -20.90 0.25
N LEU A 39 -2.36 -20.07 -0.17
CA LEU A 39 -1.21 -19.72 0.65
C LEU A 39 -1.66 -18.95 1.88
N LEU A 40 -2.49 -17.91 1.73
CA LEU A 40 -3.08 -17.15 2.84
C LEU A 40 -3.80 -18.06 3.85
N GLU A 41 -4.62 -18.99 3.36
CA GLU A 41 -5.39 -19.91 4.22
C GLU A 41 -4.53 -20.90 5.00
N LYS A 42 -3.40 -21.34 4.44
CA LYS A 42 -2.53 -22.38 5.03
C LYS A 42 -1.38 -21.81 5.83
N ASN A 43 -0.81 -20.70 5.39
CA ASN A 43 0.36 -20.06 5.99
C ASN A 43 0.28 -18.53 5.82
N PRO A 44 -0.51 -17.84 6.68
CA PRO A 44 -0.66 -16.38 6.60
C PRO A 44 0.66 -15.61 6.71
N GLU A 45 1.60 -16.10 7.51
CA GLU A 45 2.91 -15.46 7.67
C GLU A 45 3.70 -15.48 6.37
N GLU A 46 3.71 -16.60 5.67
CA GLU A 46 4.38 -16.74 4.37
C GLU A 46 3.70 -15.91 3.27
N PHE A 47 2.35 -15.88 3.25
CA PHE A 47 1.58 -15.00 2.36
C PHE A 47 2.01 -13.55 2.53
N TYR A 48 2.08 -13.11 3.80
CA TYR A 48 2.49 -11.75 4.11
C TYR A 48 3.94 -11.48 3.67
N HIS A 49 4.87 -12.36 4.04
CA HIS A 49 6.28 -12.22 3.71
C HIS A 49 6.51 -12.10 2.20
N GLN A 50 5.92 -13.02 1.40
CA GLN A 50 6.04 -12.99 -0.06
C GLN A 50 5.42 -11.72 -0.66
N GLY A 51 4.24 -11.32 -0.18
CA GLY A 51 3.57 -10.09 -0.61
C GLY A 51 4.37 -8.84 -0.27
N SER A 52 4.94 -8.77 0.93
CA SER A 52 5.80 -7.69 1.40
C SER A 52 7.06 -7.55 0.56
N GLU A 53 7.75 -8.66 0.27
CA GLU A 53 8.94 -8.64 -0.59
C GLU A 53 8.63 -8.20 -2.03
N MET A 54 7.51 -8.67 -2.58
CA MET A 54 7.07 -8.26 -3.92
C MET A 54 6.73 -6.75 -3.95
N PHE A 55 6.00 -6.27 -2.96
CA PHE A 55 5.64 -4.85 -2.86
C PHE A 55 6.87 -3.98 -2.61
N LYS A 56 7.81 -4.43 -1.78
CA LYS A 56 9.09 -3.75 -1.53
C LYS A 56 9.89 -3.58 -2.83
N GLN A 57 9.97 -4.60 -3.67
CA GLN A 57 10.64 -4.51 -4.97
C GLN A 57 9.97 -3.48 -5.89
N GLN A 58 8.63 -3.42 -5.91
CA GLN A 58 7.88 -2.43 -6.69
C GLN A 58 8.11 -1.01 -6.19
N ILE A 59 8.06 -0.80 -4.87
CA ILE A 59 8.28 0.52 -4.26
C ILE A 59 9.70 1.04 -4.48
N PHE A 60 10.70 0.14 -4.51
CA PHE A 60 12.10 0.54 -4.75
C PHE A 60 12.38 1.03 -6.16
N GLU A 61 11.44 0.94 -7.09
CA GLU A 61 11.58 1.64 -8.35
C GLU A 61 11.59 3.16 -8.11
N GLU A 62 12.70 3.81 -8.47
CA GLU A 62 12.91 5.25 -8.28
C GLU A 62 11.75 6.10 -8.80
N LYS A 63 11.15 5.67 -9.92
CA LYS A 63 9.99 6.33 -10.52
C LYS A 63 8.77 6.27 -9.60
N ILE A 64 8.50 5.14 -8.98
CA ILE A 64 7.37 4.94 -8.06
C ILE A 64 7.53 5.79 -6.81
N LEU A 65 8.71 5.80 -6.20
CA LEU A 65 9.00 6.66 -5.05
C LEU A 65 8.80 8.15 -5.37
N LYS A 66 9.24 8.61 -6.54
CA LYS A 66 9.04 10.01 -6.98
C LYS A 66 7.56 10.33 -7.17
N ILE A 67 6.76 9.39 -7.69
CA ILE A 67 5.31 9.57 -7.84
C ILE A 67 4.63 9.61 -6.48
N LEU A 68 4.96 8.71 -5.56
CA LEU A 68 4.44 8.73 -4.19
C LEU A 68 4.75 10.08 -3.52
N LYS A 69 5.99 10.56 -3.60
CA LYS A 69 6.35 11.87 -3.06
C LYS A 69 5.53 13.00 -3.69
N LEU A 70 5.33 12.96 -5.02
CA LEU A 70 4.48 13.93 -5.71
C LEU A 70 3.04 13.90 -5.17
N ILE A 71 2.45 12.73 -4.99
CA ILE A 71 1.11 12.56 -4.43
C ILE A 71 1.05 13.17 -3.03
N PHE A 72 1.97 12.83 -2.13
CA PHE A 72 1.99 13.35 -0.75
C PHE A 72 2.15 14.86 -0.69
N VAL A 73 3.00 15.45 -1.54
CA VAL A 73 3.22 16.91 -1.56
C VAL A 73 2.02 17.66 -2.12
N GLN A 74 1.32 17.07 -3.11
CA GLN A 74 0.27 17.78 -3.87
C GLN A 74 -1.15 17.50 -3.35
N MET A 75 -1.39 16.45 -2.54
CA MET A 75 -2.72 16.08 -2.09
C MET A 75 -3.44 17.17 -1.27
N TYR A 76 -2.71 18.08 -0.63
CA TYR A 76 -3.28 19.23 0.08
C TYR A 76 -3.56 20.44 -0.83
N GLN A 77 -3.04 20.43 -2.05
CA GLN A 77 -3.14 21.56 -2.98
C GLN A 77 -4.08 21.28 -4.15
N MET A 78 -4.34 20.00 -4.45
CA MET A 78 -5.11 19.58 -5.62
C MET A 78 -6.15 18.53 -5.23
N ASP A 79 -7.43 18.88 -5.40
CA ASP A 79 -8.54 18.01 -5.04
C ASP A 79 -8.49 16.66 -5.79
N GLU A 80 -8.08 16.65 -7.06
CA GLU A 80 -7.98 15.42 -7.85
C GLU A 80 -6.96 14.43 -7.24
N ILE A 81 -5.82 14.92 -6.73
CA ILE A 81 -4.82 14.07 -6.08
C ILE A 81 -5.33 13.61 -4.72
N LYS A 82 -6.00 14.47 -3.99
CA LYS A 82 -6.60 14.14 -2.70
C LYS A 82 -7.65 13.03 -2.86
N GLU A 83 -8.56 13.16 -3.84
CA GLU A 83 -9.56 12.13 -4.12
C GLU A 83 -8.90 10.81 -4.55
N PHE A 84 -7.90 10.87 -5.42
CA PHE A 84 -7.11 9.69 -5.80
C PHE A 84 -6.46 9.02 -4.58
N PHE A 85 -5.81 9.80 -3.71
CA PHE A 85 -5.19 9.28 -2.49
C PHE A 85 -6.21 8.62 -1.55
N LEU A 86 -7.35 9.27 -1.33
CA LEU A 86 -8.39 8.78 -0.44
C LEU A 86 -9.07 7.51 -0.97
N HIS A 87 -9.35 7.43 -2.26
CA HIS A 87 -10.11 6.32 -2.83
C HIS A 87 -9.21 5.17 -3.26
N GLU A 88 -8.14 5.44 -4.02
CA GLU A 88 -7.31 4.39 -4.60
C GLU A 88 -6.24 3.91 -3.60
N ILE A 89 -5.54 4.83 -2.92
CA ILE A 89 -4.45 4.42 -2.03
C ILE A 89 -5.00 4.00 -0.66
N LEU A 90 -5.73 4.86 0.06
CA LEU A 90 -6.24 4.52 1.38
C LEU A 90 -7.39 3.53 1.29
N GLY A 91 -8.43 3.84 0.53
CA GLY A 91 -9.64 3.03 0.40
C GLY A 91 -9.35 1.66 -0.19
N GLY A 92 -8.62 1.60 -1.30
CA GLY A 92 -8.22 0.36 -1.95
C GLY A 92 -7.37 -0.55 -1.06
N SER A 93 -6.39 0.02 -0.36
CA SER A 93 -5.54 -0.76 0.55
C SER A 93 -6.31 -1.28 1.77
N VAL A 94 -7.17 -0.46 2.38
CA VAL A 94 -8.02 -0.91 3.51
C VAL A 94 -8.99 -1.99 3.05
N ALA A 95 -9.59 -1.88 1.86
CA ALA A 95 -10.47 -2.90 1.31
C ALA A 95 -9.73 -4.22 1.10
N PHE A 96 -8.57 -4.21 0.44
CA PHE A 96 -7.74 -5.41 0.25
C PHE A 96 -7.39 -6.10 1.58
N TRP A 97 -6.90 -5.35 2.55
CA TRP A 97 -6.55 -5.94 3.86
C TRP A 97 -7.77 -6.40 4.66
N SER A 98 -8.92 -5.74 4.47
CA SER A 98 -10.19 -6.20 5.06
C SER A 98 -10.58 -7.58 4.51
N ASP A 99 -10.45 -7.80 3.20
CA ASP A 99 -10.70 -9.09 2.57
C ASP A 99 -9.72 -10.17 3.09
N VAL A 100 -8.44 -9.83 3.25
CA VAL A 100 -7.43 -10.72 3.85
C VAL A 100 -7.85 -11.15 5.26
N PHE A 101 -8.20 -10.20 6.14
CA PHE A 101 -8.61 -10.51 7.51
C PHE A 101 -9.93 -11.24 7.57
N GLU A 102 -10.87 -10.98 6.66
CA GLU A 102 -12.12 -11.73 6.57
C GLU A 102 -11.87 -13.21 6.24
N ILE A 103 -10.98 -13.52 5.30
CA ILE A 103 -10.56 -14.88 4.98
C ILE A 103 -9.97 -15.56 6.23
N LEU A 104 -9.10 -14.89 6.98
CA LEU A 104 -8.47 -15.43 8.18
C LEU A 104 -9.49 -15.70 9.31
N ILE A 105 -10.52 -14.86 9.45
CA ILE A 105 -11.65 -15.11 10.37
C ILE A 105 -12.46 -16.33 9.92
N GLN A 106 -12.82 -16.42 8.66
CA GLN A 106 -13.58 -17.57 8.11
C GLN A 106 -12.84 -18.88 8.27
N LYS A 107 -11.50 -18.86 8.33
CA LYS A 107 -10.64 -20.04 8.55
C LYS A 107 -10.31 -20.29 10.02
N ASN A 108 -10.87 -19.52 10.94
CA ASN A 108 -10.57 -19.57 12.38
C ASN A 108 -9.09 -19.39 12.75
N VAL A 109 -8.36 -18.61 11.95
CA VAL A 109 -6.98 -18.21 12.25
C VAL A 109 -7.00 -17.05 13.25
N ILE A 110 -7.96 -16.13 13.09
CA ILE A 110 -8.23 -15.00 13.98
C ILE A 110 -9.64 -15.12 14.59
N GLY A 111 -9.82 -14.51 15.76
CA GLY A 111 -11.08 -14.55 16.48
C GLY A 111 -12.26 -13.96 15.71
N SER A 112 -13.43 -14.60 15.80
CA SER A 112 -14.65 -14.20 15.09
C SER A 112 -15.29 -12.89 15.58
N ASP A 113 -14.85 -12.37 16.72
CA ASP A 113 -15.27 -11.09 17.32
C ASP A 113 -14.48 -9.89 16.78
N CYS A 114 -13.43 -10.16 15.98
CA CYS A 114 -12.63 -9.12 15.34
C CYS A 114 -13.36 -8.50 14.15
N SER A 115 -13.19 -7.20 13.97
CA SER A 115 -13.67 -6.49 12.78
C SER A 115 -12.58 -6.47 11.69
N PRO A 116 -12.79 -7.10 10.51
CA PRO A 116 -11.81 -7.10 9.43
C PRO A 116 -11.38 -5.70 9.03
N ASN A 117 -12.34 -4.79 8.88
CA ASN A 117 -12.07 -3.41 8.50
C ASN A 117 -11.20 -2.66 9.54
N LYS A 118 -11.47 -2.85 10.84
CA LYS A 118 -10.65 -2.21 11.89
C LYS A 118 -9.22 -2.76 11.93
N LEU A 119 -9.05 -4.06 11.72
CA LEU A 119 -7.72 -4.67 11.60
C LEU A 119 -6.97 -4.11 10.39
N ALA A 120 -7.65 -3.97 9.25
CA ALA A 120 -7.11 -3.37 8.04
C ALA A 120 -6.68 -1.90 8.26
N GLU A 121 -7.52 -1.10 8.91
CA GLU A 121 -7.20 0.29 9.26
C GLU A 121 -6.00 0.39 10.20
N MET A 122 -5.90 -0.47 11.20
CA MET A 122 -4.77 -0.50 12.13
C MET A 122 -3.47 -0.88 11.42
N TYR A 123 -3.51 -1.94 10.62
CA TYR A 123 -2.34 -2.42 9.89
C TYR A 123 -1.86 -1.40 8.86
N PHE A 124 -2.74 -0.95 7.98
CA PHE A 124 -2.39 0.00 6.94
C PHE A 124 -2.05 1.39 7.49
N GLY A 125 -2.75 1.81 8.55
CA GLY A 125 -2.47 3.05 9.25
C GLY A 125 -1.04 3.09 9.83
N PHE A 126 -0.56 1.98 10.41
CA PHE A 126 0.82 1.88 10.88
C PHE A 126 1.82 1.97 9.71
N SER A 127 1.56 1.27 8.61
CA SER A 127 2.41 1.32 7.40
C SER A 127 2.49 2.74 6.84
N MET A 128 1.36 3.45 6.78
CA MET A 128 1.31 4.84 6.34
C MET A 128 2.04 5.79 7.29
N PHE A 129 1.91 5.59 8.61
CA PHE A 129 2.65 6.36 9.60
C PHE A 129 4.17 6.23 9.40
N LYS A 130 4.67 5.01 9.20
CA LYS A 130 6.09 4.76 8.97
C LYS A 130 6.59 5.37 7.65
N LEU A 131 5.80 5.28 6.59
CA LEU A 131 6.12 5.90 5.31
C LEU A 131 6.16 7.44 5.42
N TRP A 132 5.22 8.04 6.13
CA TRP A 132 5.21 9.48 6.39
C TRP A 132 6.40 9.93 7.20
N GLU A 133 6.82 9.16 8.19
CA GLU A 133 8.00 9.45 8.99
C GLU A 133 9.25 9.58 8.11
N ILE A 134 9.42 8.67 7.13
CA ILE A 134 10.52 8.74 6.15
C ILE A 134 10.39 9.99 5.28
N PHE A 135 9.20 10.28 4.74
CA PHE A 135 8.99 11.46 3.89
C PHE A 135 9.27 12.78 4.60
N LEU A 136 9.01 12.87 5.91
CA LEU A 136 9.25 14.07 6.69
C LEU A 136 10.71 14.22 7.11
N LYS A 137 11.43 13.11 7.29
CA LYS A 137 12.83 13.12 7.72
C LYS A 137 13.82 13.35 6.58
N HIS A 138 13.46 12.96 5.35
CA HIS A 138 14.42 12.90 4.24
C HIS A 138 13.89 13.62 3.00
N GLU A 139 14.77 14.42 2.36
CA GLU A 139 14.47 15.03 1.06
C GLU A 139 14.46 14.02 -0.08
N GLU A 140 15.33 13.02 0.00
CA GLU A 140 15.37 11.85 -0.90
C GLU A 140 14.99 10.58 -0.13
N PHE A 141 14.62 9.53 -0.84
CA PHE A 141 14.23 8.26 -0.22
C PHE A 141 15.46 7.38 0.03
N PRO A 142 15.98 7.33 1.27
CA PRO A 142 17.10 6.47 1.58
C PRO A 142 16.63 5.01 1.58
N LYS A 143 17.18 4.21 0.68
CA LYS A 143 16.82 2.81 0.52
C LYS A 143 16.90 2.03 1.83
N ALA A 144 17.94 2.28 2.63
CA ALA A 144 18.13 1.63 3.92
C ALA A 144 17.00 1.93 4.93
N GLU A 145 16.48 3.16 4.96
CA GLU A 145 15.36 3.54 5.83
C GLU A 145 14.06 2.88 5.40
N ILE A 146 13.86 2.71 4.08
CA ILE A 146 12.70 2.00 3.55
C ILE A 146 12.78 0.50 3.88
N GLU A 147 13.96 -0.11 3.82
CA GLU A 147 14.18 -1.50 4.24
C GLU A 147 13.83 -1.67 5.72
N ILE A 148 14.34 -0.80 6.60
CA ILE A 148 13.99 -0.80 8.04
C ILE A 148 12.49 -0.64 8.24
N MET A 149 11.83 0.26 7.49
CA MET A 149 10.39 0.44 7.57
C MET A 149 9.63 -0.86 7.25
N PHE A 150 10.04 -1.60 6.23
CA PHE A 150 9.39 -2.87 5.89
C PHE A 150 9.55 -3.90 6.99
N ASP A 151 10.74 -3.99 7.60
CA ASP A 151 11.00 -4.89 8.73
C ASP A 151 10.11 -4.54 9.94
N GLU A 152 10.00 -3.26 10.31
CA GLU A 152 9.12 -2.78 11.39
C GLU A 152 7.64 -3.03 11.09
N VAL A 153 7.19 -2.88 9.84
CA VAL A 153 5.81 -3.17 9.43
C VAL A 153 5.53 -4.67 9.49
N GLU A 154 6.50 -5.52 9.13
CA GLU A 154 6.38 -6.97 9.26
C GLU A 154 6.29 -7.41 10.74
N GLU A 155 7.12 -6.85 11.61
CA GLU A 155 7.03 -7.08 13.07
C GLU A 155 5.67 -6.67 13.64
N TYR A 156 5.15 -5.50 13.21
CA TYR A 156 3.83 -5.04 13.62
C TYR A 156 2.71 -5.95 13.12
N HIS A 157 2.77 -6.40 11.88
CA HIS A 157 1.81 -7.36 11.32
C HIS A 157 1.76 -8.64 12.13
N LYS A 158 2.93 -9.21 12.46
CA LYS A 158 3.04 -10.40 13.28
C LYS A 158 2.45 -10.19 14.68
N PHE A 159 2.80 -9.07 15.32
CA PHE A 159 2.21 -8.68 16.60
C PHE A 159 0.69 -8.56 16.53
N LEU A 160 0.15 -7.93 15.50
CA LEU A 160 -1.29 -7.77 15.29
C LEU A 160 -1.98 -9.13 15.15
N LEU A 161 -1.46 -10.03 14.30
CA LEU A 161 -2.01 -11.37 14.14
C LEU A 161 -1.98 -12.17 15.45
N ASP A 162 -0.86 -12.16 16.17
CA ASP A 162 -0.72 -12.89 17.44
C ASP A 162 -1.68 -12.35 18.50
N SER A 163 -1.99 -11.06 18.51
CA SER A 163 -2.91 -10.42 19.46
C SER A 163 -4.39 -10.77 19.25
N VAL A 164 -4.74 -11.23 18.03
CA VAL A 164 -6.13 -11.56 17.63
C VAL A 164 -6.32 -13.02 17.23
N ARG A 165 -5.30 -13.85 17.43
CA ARG A 165 -5.34 -15.29 17.12
C ARG A 165 -6.49 -15.99 17.86
N ALA A 166 -7.19 -16.90 17.17
CA ALA A 166 -8.33 -17.65 17.68
C ALA A 166 -7.92 -18.71 18.74
#